data_b9d5978501d255675fe582eaa6652235
#
_entry.id   b9d5978501d255675fe582eaa6652235
#
_cell.length_a   1.000
_cell.length_b   1.000
_cell.length_c   1.000
_cell.angle_alpha   90.00
_cell.angle_beta   90.00
_cell.angle_gamma   90.00
#
_symmetry.space_group_name_H-M   'P 1'
#
loop_
_entity.id
_entity.type
_entity.pdbx_description
1 polymer ?
#
loop_
_entity_poly.entity_id
_entity_poly.type
_entity_poly.pdbx_seq_one_letter_code
_entity_poly.pdbx_strand_id
1 'polypeptide(L)'
;MPVRIRLQRHGKKGKPFYWIVAADSRAKRDGRYLEKLGTYNPNTHPATVALDVDKTVTWLQNGAQPSDTARNLLSNEGVMLKNHLVNGVRKGALTEEQVAEKFEAWVKEKEGKKEALLNSIQQQESKAKAAALAAEQEVSAKRKAAAEEALAQETAEEASAEAEDTVEEAPAADTAEEVVEETSAEEVAEEAPVAEAAAEETVTEEAAEEAPVADATEDAAEE
;
A
#
# COMPACT_ATOMS: atom_id res chain seq x y z
N MET A 1 23.86 4.59 33.56
CA MET A 1 22.72 5.42 33.09
C MET A 1 21.62 4.47 32.64
N PRO A 2 20.38 4.65 33.07
CA PRO A 2 19.30 3.77 32.63
C PRO A 2 18.97 4.07 31.18
N VAL A 3 19.06 3.03 30.31
CA VAL A 3 18.70 3.13 28.88
C VAL A 3 17.23 2.68 28.72
N ARG A 4 16.49 3.41 27.90
CA ARG A 4 15.12 3.08 27.54
C ARG A 4 14.97 2.86 26.04
N ILE A 5 14.19 1.86 25.68
CA ILE A 5 13.73 1.64 24.30
C ILE A 5 12.38 2.36 24.16
N ARG A 6 12.34 3.34 23.27
CA ARG A 6 11.15 4.18 23.09
C ARG A 6 10.96 4.60 21.64
N LEU A 7 9.79 5.16 21.36
CA LEU A 7 9.43 5.69 20.06
C LEU A 7 9.80 7.17 19.98
N GLN A 8 10.52 7.55 18.92
CA GLN A 8 10.70 8.93 18.51
C GLN A 8 9.78 9.24 17.36
N ARG A 9 9.14 10.40 17.39
CA ARG A 9 8.22 10.81 16.33
C ARG A 9 8.94 11.57 15.24
N HIS A 10 8.76 11.08 14.01
CA HIS A 10 9.20 11.71 12.78
C HIS A 10 8.01 11.85 11.81
N GLY A 11 8.26 12.25 10.56
CA GLY A 11 7.22 12.41 9.56
C GLY A 11 6.56 13.78 9.55
N LYS A 12 5.51 13.91 8.74
CA LYS A 12 4.79 15.18 8.52
C LYS A 12 3.57 15.31 9.46
N LYS A 13 2.98 16.51 9.51
CA LYS A 13 1.68 16.75 10.16
C LYS A 13 0.62 15.86 9.49
N GLY A 14 -0.14 15.10 10.27
CA GLY A 14 -1.14 14.15 9.78
C GLY A 14 -0.60 12.78 9.35
N LYS A 15 0.71 12.63 9.04
CA LYS A 15 1.34 11.35 8.66
C LYS A 15 2.52 11.05 9.58
N PRO A 16 2.28 10.56 10.81
CA PRO A 16 3.35 10.24 11.77
C PRO A 16 4.13 9.01 11.29
N PHE A 17 5.42 9.04 11.55
CA PHE A 17 6.33 7.91 11.34
C PHE A 17 7.22 7.81 12.57
N TYR A 18 7.45 6.62 13.11
CA TYR A 18 8.16 6.46 14.35
C TYR A 18 9.44 5.65 14.18
N TRP A 19 10.49 6.10 14.85
CA TRP A 19 11.69 5.32 15.03
C TRP A 19 11.68 4.65 16.39
N ILE A 20 12.03 3.38 16.42
CA ILE A 20 12.25 2.61 17.64
C ILE A 20 13.73 2.78 17.98
N VAL A 21 14.03 3.40 19.10
CA VAL A 21 15.40 3.77 19.46
C VAL A 21 15.73 3.38 20.89
N ALA A 22 17.01 3.02 21.10
CA ALA A 22 17.61 2.97 22.43
C ALA A 22 18.14 4.35 22.78
N ALA A 23 17.68 4.94 23.88
CA ALA A 23 18.06 6.28 24.30
C ALA A 23 18.22 6.37 25.83
N ASP A 24 19.01 7.32 26.29
CA ASP A 24 19.09 7.65 27.72
C ASP A 24 17.71 8.13 28.21
N SER A 25 17.33 7.68 29.41
CA SER A 25 16.05 8.05 30.05
C SER A 25 15.90 9.56 30.26
N ARG A 26 17.00 10.30 30.40
CA ARG A 26 17.04 11.75 30.61
C ARG A 26 16.90 12.56 29.33
N ALA A 27 17.16 11.93 28.15
CA ALA A 27 17.08 12.62 26.86
C ALA A 27 15.62 12.96 26.52
N LYS A 28 15.40 14.07 25.83
CA LYS A 28 14.07 14.44 25.29
C LYS A 28 13.57 13.35 24.34
N ARG A 29 12.23 13.26 24.15
CA ARG A 29 11.61 12.23 23.30
C ARG A 29 12.26 12.13 21.92
N ASP A 30 12.38 13.23 21.20
CA ASP A 30 12.93 13.31 19.84
C ASP A 30 14.38 13.83 19.83
N GLY A 31 15.08 13.68 20.98
CA GLY A 31 16.46 14.11 21.16
C GLY A 31 17.48 13.04 20.73
N ARG A 32 18.71 13.20 21.22
CA ARG A 32 19.81 12.28 20.92
C ARG A 32 19.47 10.85 21.38
N TYR A 33 19.69 9.89 20.53
CA TYR A 33 19.57 8.46 20.81
C TYR A 33 20.95 7.78 20.70
N LEU A 34 21.07 6.60 21.28
CA LEU A 34 22.27 5.77 21.22
C LEU A 34 22.31 4.96 19.92
N GLU A 35 21.22 4.24 19.65
CA GLU A 35 21.08 3.41 18.49
C GLU A 35 19.63 3.37 17.99
N LYS A 36 19.46 3.30 16.65
CA LYS A 36 18.18 3.08 16.00
C LYS A 36 18.00 1.57 15.79
N LEU A 37 16.96 1.01 16.40
CA LEU A 37 16.64 -0.41 16.37
C LEU A 37 15.67 -0.76 15.24
N GLY A 38 14.84 0.20 14.83
CA GLY A 38 13.87 -0.03 13.79
C GLY A 38 12.97 1.14 13.50
N THR A 39 11.93 0.88 12.71
CA THR A 39 10.91 1.85 12.32
C THR A 39 9.51 1.28 12.49
N TYR A 40 8.56 2.15 12.78
CA TYR A 40 7.14 1.83 12.90
C TYR A 40 6.31 2.81 12.07
N ASN A 41 5.54 2.29 11.13
CA ASN A 41 4.63 3.06 10.30
C ASN A 41 3.17 2.70 10.63
N PRO A 42 2.42 3.58 11.30
CA PRO A 42 1.01 3.35 11.60
C PRO A 42 0.06 3.70 10.46
N ASN A 43 0.55 4.34 9.37
CA ASN A 43 -0.30 4.81 8.28
C ASN A 43 -0.69 3.72 7.28
N THR A 44 -0.10 2.54 7.40
CA THR A 44 -0.42 1.36 6.58
C THR A 44 -1.41 0.46 7.32
N HIS A 45 -2.25 -0.23 6.59
CA HIS A 45 -3.13 -1.27 7.12
C HIS A 45 -2.80 -2.62 6.48
N PRO A 46 -2.23 -3.56 7.23
CA PRO A 46 -1.80 -3.48 8.64
C PRO A 46 -0.58 -2.56 8.83
N ALA A 47 -0.39 -2.08 10.06
CA ALA A 47 0.75 -1.24 10.42
C ALA A 47 2.08 -1.98 10.19
N THR A 48 3.04 -1.32 9.57
CA THR A 48 4.33 -1.93 9.22
C THR A 48 5.37 -1.65 10.30
N VAL A 49 6.02 -2.71 10.75
CA VAL A 49 7.16 -2.65 11.69
C VAL A 49 8.36 -3.27 11.01
N ALA A 50 9.45 -2.53 10.91
CA ALA A 50 10.75 -3.04 10.49
C ALA A 50 11.71 -2.93 11.69
N LEU A 51 12.17 -4.06 12.23
CA LEU A 51 12.93 -4.12 13.46
C LEU A 51 14.11 -5.08 13.32
N ASP A 52 15.27 -4.65 13.83
CA ASP A 52 16.43 -5.51 14.02
C ASP A 52 16.29 -6.28 15.35
N VAL A 53 15.90 -7.54 15.23
CA VAL A 53 15.59 -8.40 16.39
C VAL A 53 16.83 -8.62 17.25
N ASP A 54 17.99 -8.91 16.63
CA ASP A 54 19.20 -9.29 17.35
C ASP A 54 19.78 -8.13 18.14
N LYS A 55 19.89 -6.96 17.54
CA LYS A 55 20.33 -5.74 18.24
C LYS A 55 19.41 -5.39 19.38
N THR A 56 18.09 -5.53 19.17
CA THR A 56 17.12 -5.23 20.22
C THR A 56 17.23 -6.20 21.40
N VAL A 57 17.44 -7.48 21.15
CA VAL A 57 17.67 -8.49 22.21
C VAL A 57 18.93 -8.15 22.99
N THR A 58 20.02 -7.77 22.32
CA THR A 58 21.27 -7.36 22.98
C THR A 58 21.05 -6.16 23.91
N TRP A 59 20.30 -5.15 23.48
CA TRP A 59 19.94 -4.01 24.33
C TRP A 59 19.10 -4.41 25.56
N LEU A 60 18.13 -5.34 25.38
CA LEU A 60 17.33 -5.84 26.49
C LEU A 60 18.18 -6.63 27.49
N GLN A 61 19.15 -7.42 27.03
CA GLN A 61 20.09 -8.15 27.88
C GLN A 61 21.03 -7.19 28.64
N ASN A 62 21.40 -6.07 28.03
CA ASN A 62 22.17 -5.01 28.66
C ASN A 62 21.33 -4.16 29.65
N GLY A 63 20.07 -4.53 29.85
CA GLY A 63 19.19 -3.89 30.84
C GLY A 63 18.40 -2.70 30.32
N ALA A 64 18.28 -2.49 29.01
CA ALA A 64 17.42 -1.47 28.47
C ALA A 64 15.94 -1.78 28.75
N GLN A 65 15.21 -0.78 29.26
CA GLN A 65 13.80 -0.94 29.60
C GLN A 65 12.91 -0.42 28.47
N PRO A 66 12.06 -1.25 27.85
CA PRO A 66 11.11 -0.80 26.86
C PRO A 66 9.97 -0.01 27.53
N SER A 67 9.49 1.04 26.88
CA SER A 67 8.22 1.68 27.22
C SER A 67 7.06 0.73 26.87
N ASP A 68 5.86 0.94 27.42
CA ASP A 68 4.73 0.02 27.23
C ASP A 68 4.36 -0.14 25.76
N THR A 69 4.30 0.97 25.02
CA THR A 69 4.04 0.93 23.56
C THR A 69 5.15 0.19 22.81
N ALA A 70 6.43 0.45 23.14
CA ALA A 70 7.54 -0.26 22.53
C ALA A 70 7.50 -1.74 22.87
N ARG A 71 7.17 -2.12 24.11
CA ARG A 71 7.05 -3.52 24.53
C ARG A 71 6.01 -4.28 23.70
N ASN A 72 4.86 -3.67 23.42
CA ASN A 72 3.82 -4.26 22.58
C ASN A 72 4.33 -4.50 21.16
N LEU A 73 5.01 -3.52 20.54
CA LEU A 73 5.60 -3.68 19.22
C LEU A 73 6.70 -4.76 19.21
N LEU A 74 7.59 -4.77 20.20
CA LEU A 74 8.64 -5.77 20.33
C LEU A 74 8.08 -7.19 20.56
N SER A 75 6.96 -7.30 21.28
CA SER A 75 6.26 -8.57 21.49
C SER A 75 5.65 -9.07 20.18
N ASN A 76 5.08 -8.19 19.37
CA ASN A 76 4.51 -8.54 18.08
C ASN A 76 5.54 -9.05 17.08
N GLU A 77 6.77 -8.54 17.12
CA GLU A 77 7.88 -8.98 16.27
C GLU A 77 8.74 -10.09 16.92
N GLY A 78 8.33 -10.62 18.08
CA GLY A 78 8.96 -11.78 18.71
C GLY A 78 10.23 -11.50 19.51
N VAL A 79 10.67 -10.26 19.63
CA VAL A 79 11.88 -9.88 20.39
C VAL A 79 11.78 -10.31 21.85
N MET A 80 10.61 -10.10 22.46
CA MET A 80 10.40 -10.47 23.86
C MET A 80 10.47 -11.99 24.06
N LEU A 81 9.95 -12.76 23.10
CA LEU A 81 10.05 -14.22 23.12
C LEU A 81 11.51 -14.67 22.96
N LYS A 82 12.23 -14.12 21.96
CA LYS A 82 13.64 -14.45 21.74
C LYS A 82 14.49 -14.14 22.97
N ASN A 83 14.28 -12.97 23.59
CA ASN A 83 14.97 -12.62 24.83
C ASN A 83 14.65 -13.60 25.98
N HIS A 84 13.39 -14.05 26.10
CA HIS A 84 12.99 -15.03 27.09
C HIS A 84 13.69 -16.39 26.87
N LEU A 85 13.72 -16.85 25.62
CA LEU A 85 14.38 -18.11 25.25
C LEU A 85 15.90 -18.06 25.48
N VAL A 86 16.56 -16.97 25.10
CA VAL A 86 18.01 -16.78 25.36
C VAL A 86 18.31 -16.71 26.86
N ASN A 87 17.43 -16.09 27.64
CA ASN A 87 17.57 -16.15 29.12
C ASN A 87 17.35 -17.56 29.66
N GLY A 88 16.59 -18.41 28.98
CA GLY A 88 16.46 -19.83 29.28
C GLY A 88 17.77 -20.59 29.08
N VAL A 89 18.52 -20.30 28.02
CA VAL A 89 19.87 -20.86 27.79
C VAL A 89 20.82 -20.45 28.90
N ARG A 90 20.84 -19.17 29.27
CA ARG A 90 21.69 -18.65 30.35
C ARG A 90 21.42 -19.37 31.70
N LYS A 91 20.19 -19.79 31.92
CA LYS A 91 19.78 -20.54 33.12
C LYS A 91 20.00 -22.06 33.00
N GLY A 92 20.46 -22.54 31.85
CA GLY A 92 20.66 -23.97 31.59
C GLY A 92 19.38 -24.78 31.37
N ALA A 93 18.23 -24.10 31.14
CA ALA A 93 16.94 -24.79 30.94
C ALA A 93 16.69 -25.20 29.49
N LEU A 94 17.39 -24.57 28.53
CA LEU A 94 17.22 -24.78 27.08
C LEU A 94 18.58 -24.86 26.40
N THR A 95 18.67 -25.60 25.30
CA THR A 95 19.82 -25.59 24.39
C THR A 95 19.61 -24.51 23.30
N GLU A 96 20.69 -24.05 22.66
CA GLU A 96 20.62 -23.06 21.60
C GLU A 96 19.81 -23.57 20.40
N GLU A 97 19.93 -24.85 20.06
CA GLU A 97 19.14 -25.50 18.99
C GLU A 97 17.63 -25.42 19.28
N GLN A 98 17.21 -25.73 20.50
CA GLN A 98 15.80 -25.64 20.89
C GLN A 98 15.27 -24.20 20.87
N VAL A 99 16.12 -23.21 21.11
CA VAL A 99 15.74 -21.79 21.00
C VAL A 99 15.48 -21.43 19.55
N ALA A 100 16.35 -21.85 18.62
CA ALA A 100 16.19 -21.63 17.20
C ALA A 100 14.89 -22.26 16.68
N GLU A 101 14.66 -23.54 16.97
CA GLU A 101 13.45 -24.26 16.55
C GLU A 101 12.17 -23.59 17.06
N LYS A 102 12.12 -23.23 18.34
CA LYS A 102 10.94 -22.58 18.93
C LYS A 102 10.68 -21.19 18.38
N PHE A 103 11.75 -20.45 18.08
CA PHE A 103 11.63 -19.14 17.50
C PHE A 103 11.15 -19.22 16.03
N GLU A 104 11.70 -20.13 15.24
CA GLU A 104 11.26 -20.35 13.85
C GLU A 104 9.82 -20.83 13.76
N ALA A 105 9.39 -21.76 14.64
CA ALA A 105 8.01 -22.19 14.69
C ALA A 105 7.05 -21.02 14.96
N TRP A 106 7.43 -20.15 15.90
CA TRP A 106 6.65 -18.94 16.21
C TRP A 106 6.61 -17.95 15.04
N VAL A 107 7.73 -17.73 14.33
CA VAL A 107 7.79 -16.85 13.16
C VAL A 107 6.85 -17.36 12.07
N LYS A 108 6.91 -18.64 11.72
CA LYS A 108 6.00 -19.27 10.73
C LYS A 108 4.52 -19.11 11.11
N GLU A 109 4.18 -19.29 12.38
CA GLU A 109 2.81 -19.09 12.85
C GLU A 109 2.35 -17.63 12.71
N LYS A 110 3.25 -16.69 13.02
CA LYS A 110 2.97 -15.25 12.89
C LYS A 110 2.85 -14.78 11.45
N GLU A 111 3.69 -15.28 10.57
CA GLU A 111 3.63 -15.00 9.13
C GLU A 111 2.31 -15.50 8.55
N GLY A 112 1.90 -16.72 8.83
CA GLY A 112 0.60 -17.23 8.42
C GLY A 112 -0.57 -16.39 8.93
N LYS A 113 -0.51 -15.88 10.17
CA LYS A 113 -1.53 -14.96 10.70
C LYS A 113 -1.52 -13.60 10.00
N LYS A 114 -0.33 -13.05 9.67
CA LYS A 114 -0.20 -11.80 8.91
C LYS A 114 -0.77 -11.97 7.50
N GLU A 115 -0.46 -13.06 6.82
CA GLU A 115 -0.99 -13.36 5.47
C GLU A 115 -2.50 -13.56 5.48
N ALA A 116 -3.03 -14.30 6.43
CA ALA A 116 -4.47 -14.48 6.58
C ALA A 116 -5.20 -13.13 6.80
N LEU A 117 -4.61 -12.25 7.60
CA LEU A 117 -5.12 -10.90 7.82
C LEU A 117 -5.10 -10.06 6.54
N LEU A 118 -3.98 -10.07 5.80
CA LEU A 118 -3.85 -9.37 4.52
C LEU A 118 -4.89 -9.85 3.51
N ASN A 119 -5.04 -11.17 3.38
CA ASN A 119 -6.03 -11.77 2.49
C ASN A 119 -7.47 -11.38 2.88
N SER A 120 -7.77 -11.31 4.18
CA SER A 120 -9.09 -10.89 4.66
C SER A 120 -9.38 -9.42 4.33
N ILE A 121 -8.39 -8.53 4.50
CA ILE A 121 -8.49 -7.10 4.15
C ILE A 121 -8.71 -6.95 2.65
N GLN A 122 -7.90 -7.63 1.83
CA GLN A 122 -8.02 -7.59 0.38
C GLN A 122 -9.38 -8.09 -0.12
N GLN A 123 -9.91 -9.16 0.49
CA GLN A 123 -11.25 -9.64 0.20
C GLN A 123 -12.34 -8.64 0.59
N GLN A 124 -12.20 -7.97 1.72
CA GLN A 124 -13.14 -6.93 2.14
C GLN A 124 -13.12 -5.73 1.20
N GLU A 125 -11.92 -5.27 0.80
CA GLU A 125 -11.78 -4.18 -0.17
C GLU A 125 -12.34 -4.55 -1.54
N SER A 126 -12.09 -5.77 -2.03
CA SER A 126 -12.63 -6.23 -3.31
C SER A 126 -14.14 -6.33 -3.29
N LYS A 127 -14.74 -6.84 -2.21
CA LYS A 127 -16.19 -6.88 -2.01
C LYS A 127 -16.78 -5.48 -1.92
N ALA A 128 -16.13 -4.56 -1.20
CA ALA A 128 -16.60 -3.18 -1.10
C ALA A 128 -16.55 -2.46 -2.46
N LYS A 129 -15.47 -2.66 -3.23
CA LYS A 129 -15.35 -2.11 -4.59
C LYS A 129 -16.40 -2.70 -5.53
N ALA A 130 -16.63 -3.99 -5.47
CA ALA A 130 -17.65 -4.65 -6.30
C ALA A 130 -19.06 -4.16 -5.95
N ALA A 131 -19.37 -4.00 -4.65
CA ALA A 131 -20.67 -3.45 -4.22
C ALA A 131 -20.86 -1.98 -4.64
N ALA A 132 -19.80 -1.17 -4.56
CA ALA A 132 -19.82 0.22 -5.01
C ALA A 132 -20.05 0.32 -6.53
N LEU A 133 -19.36 -0.50 -7.33
CA LEU A 133 -19.54 -0.56 -8.77
C LEU A 133 -20.95 -1.02 -9.16
N ALA A 134 -21.49 -2.03 -8.47
CA ALA A 134 -22.87 -2.48 -8.71
C ALA A 134 -23.88 -1.37 -8.40
N ALA A 135 -23.73 -0.68 -7.28
CA ALA A 135 -24.61 0.45 -6.93
C ALA A 135 -24.50 1.61 -7.93
N GLU A 136 -23.30 1.90 -8.43
CA GLU A 136 -23.08 2.92 -9.45
C GLU A 136 -23.73 2.53 -10.78
N GLN A 137 -23.60 1.27 -11.19
CA GLN A 137 -24.26 0.74 -12.38
C GLN A 137 -25.80 0.82 -12.28
N GLU A 138 -26.38 0.50 -11.14
CA GLU A 138 -27.82 0.65 -10.90
C GLU A 138 -28.28 2.11 -10.99
N VAL A 139 -27.51 3.04 -10.41
CA VAL A 139 -27.81 4.48 -10.48
C VAL A 139 -27.69 4.98 -11.92
N SER A 140 -26.63 4.56 -12.64
CA SER A 140 -26.43 4.94 -14.03
C SER A 140 -27.52 4.37 -14.96
N ALA A 141 -27.95 3.13 -14.72
CA ALA A 141 -29.06 2.51 -15.45
C ALA A 141 -30.39 3.24 -15.21
N LYS A 142 -30.68 3.59 -13.95
CA LYS A 142 -31.87 4.39 -13.59
C LYS A 142 -31.85 5.77 -14.25
N ARG A 143 -30.69 6.45 -14.27
CA ARG A 143 -30.56 7.73 -14.93
C ARG A 143 -30.75 7.65 -16.45
N LYS A 144 -30.20 6.60 -17.07
CA LYS A 144 -30.40 6.36 -18.51
C LYS A 144 -31.86 6.06 -18.84
N ALA A 145 -32.51 5.19 -18.07
CA ALA A 145 -33.93 4.90 -18.24
C ALA A 145 -34.82 6.14 -18.05
N ALA A 146 -34.53 6.96 -17.04
CA ALA A 146 -35.28 8.21 -16.81
C ALA A 146 -35.04 9.24 -17.94
N ALA A 147 -33.82 9.32 -18.47
CA ALA A 147 -33.52 10.20 -19.61
C ALA A 147 -34.21 9.72 -20.91
N GLU A 148 -34.25 8.42 -21.11
CA GLU A 148 -34.91 7.80 -22.27
C GLU A 148 -36.43 7.99 -22.20
N GLU A 149 -36.99 7.89 -21.01
CA GLU A 149 -38.42 8.12 -20.74
C GLU A 149 -38.79 9.61 -20.91
N ALA A 150 -37.91 10.55 -20.48
CA ALA A 150 -38.08 11.97 -20.69
C ALA A 150 -38.01 12.35 -22.20
N LEU A 151 -37.05 11.79 -22.95
CA LEU A 151 -36.96 11.97 -24.40
C LEU A 151 -38.17 11.39 -25.13
N ALA A 152 -38.69 10.23 -24.69
CA ALA A 152 -39.89 9.64 -25.27
C ALA A 152 -41.14 10.50 -25.01
N GLN A 153 -41.21 11.15 -23.84
CA GLN A 153 -42.32 12.09 -23.52
C GLN A 153 -42.21 13.39 -24.36
N GLU A 154 -41.00 13.93 -24.51
CA GLU A 154 -40.77 15.13 -25.31
C GLU A 154 -41.07 14.92 -26.80
N THR A 155 -40.66 13.77 -27.36
CA THR A 155 -41.01 13.39 -28.74
C THR A 155 -42.51 13.08 -28.91
N ALA A 156 -43.21 12.60 -27.90
CA ALA A 156 -44.67 12.42 -27.92
C ALA A 156 -45.42 13.72 -27.82
N GLU A 157 -44.92 14.69 -27.05
CA GLU A 157 -45.47 16.04 -26.98
C GLU A 157 -45.24 16.83 -28.30
N GLU A 158 -44.07 16.75 -28.92
CA GLU A 158 -43.80 17.36 -30.22
C GLU A 158 -44.68 16.73 -31.31
N ALA A 159 -44.87 15.43 -31.34
CA ALA A 159 -45.75 14.76 -32.27
C ALA A 159 -47.20 15.12 -32.09
N SER A 160 -47.65 15.43 -30.84
CA SER A 160 -49.00 15.90 -30.58
C SER A 160 -49.22 17.37 -30.96
N ALA A 161 -48.17 18.22 -30.86
CA ALA A 161 -48.21 19.63 -31.26
C ALA A 161 -48.22 19.76 -32.79
N GLU A 162 -47.47 18.93 -33.53
CA GLU A 162 -47.53 18.89 -34.99
C GLU A 162 -48.87 18.38 -35.52
N ALA A 163 -49.59 17.55 -34.78
CA ALA A 163 -50.91 17.05 -35.19
C ALA A 163 -52.04 18.09 -35.01
N GLU A 164 -51.89 19.07 -34.13
CA GLU A 164 -52.87 20.15 -33.96
C GLU A 164 -52.66 21.32 -34.94
N ASP A 165 -51.47 21.50 -35.50
CA ASP A 165 -51.18 22.60 -36.46
C ASP A 165 -51.52 22.26 -37.93
N THR A 166 -51.97 21.03 -38.26
CA THR A 166 -52.31 20.63 -39.61
C THR A 166 -53.80 20.76 -39.99
N VAL A 167 -54.64 21.39 -39.14
CA VAL A 167 -56.09 21.51 -39.40
C VAL A 167 -56.54 22.92 -39.85
N GLU A 168 -55.67 23.92 -39.90
CA GLU A 168 -56.11 25.20 -40.43
C GLU A 168 -55.08 25.82 -41.38
N GLU A 169 -55.39 25.74 -42.65
CA GLU A 169 -55.08 26.59 -43.76
C GLU A 169 -54.36 25.98 -44.97
N ALA A 170 -55.14 25.81 -45.99
CA ALA A 170 -54.70 25.88 -47.41
C ALA A 170 -55.71 26.78 -48.13
N PRO A 171 -55.42 27.49 -49.27
CA PRO A 171 -54.13 27.62 -49.97
C PRO A 171 -53.92 29.12 -50.43
N ALA A 172 -52.73 29.45 -50.89
CA ALA A 172 -52.45 30.21 -52.13
C ALA A 172 -50.94 30.48 -52.34
N ALA A 173 -50.47 29.85 -53.36
CA ALA A 173 -49.63 30.40 -54.49
C ALA A 173 -48.57 31.43 -54.21
N ASP A 174 -47.39 31.01 -54.60
CA ASP A 174 -46.56 31.65 -55.68
C ASP A 174 -45.19 32.24 -55.25
N THR A 175 -44.24 31.71 -56.05
CA THR A 175 -42.97 32.30 -56.45
C THR A 175 -41.78 32.49 -55.53
N ALA A 176 -40.84 31.70 -55.97
CA ALA A 176 -39.48 32.12 -56.44
C ALA A 176 -38.39 32.50 -55.50
N GLU A 177 -37.34 31.74 -55.77
CA GLU A 177 -35.93 32.16 -55.90
C GLU A 177 -35.19 32.59 -54.63
N GLU A 178 -34.22 31.81 -54.40
CA GLU A 178 -32.80 31.86 -54.71
C GLU A 178 -31.90 32.40 -53.61
N VAL A 179 -30.88 31.63 -53.41
CA VAL A 179 -29.46 32.04 -53.21
C VAL A 179 -28.89 32.11 -51.80
N VAL A 180 -27.99 31.16 -51.63
CA VAL A 180 -26.60 31.32 -51.20
C VAL A 180 -26.29 31.44 -49.71
N GLU A 181 -25.61 30.36 -49.30
CA GLU A 181 -24.21 30.37 -48.86
C GLU A 181 -23.92 31.16 -47.57
N GLU A 182 -23.41 30.55 -46.72
CA GLU A 182 -22.00 30.37 -46.30
C GLU A 182 -21.81 30.57 -44.78
N THR A 183 -21.06 29.62 -44.29
CA THR A 183 -20.08 29.73 -43.21
C THR A 183 -20.53 30.14 -41.83
N SER A 184 -20.26 29.31 -40.87
CA SER A 184 -18.98 29.41 -40.15
C SER A 184 -18.86 28.30 -39.14
N ALA A 185 -17.80 27.56 -39.31
CA ALA A 185 -17.19 26.72 -38.29
C ALA A 185 -16.56 27.62 -37.21
N GLU A 186 -16.71 27.20 -35.98
CA GLU A 186 -15.74 27.48 -34.92
C GLU A 186 -16.11 26.51 -33.78
N GLU A 187 -15.40 25.42 -33.69
CA GLU A 187 -14.16 25.22 -32.98
C GLU A 187 -14.30 25.43 -31.46
N VAL A 188 -14.48 24.33 -30.72
CA VAL A 188 -13.97 24.22 -29.36
C VAL A 188 -13.24 22.90 -29.22
N ALA A 189 -11.93 23.02 -29.13
CA ALA A 189 -10.88 22.11 -28.72
C ALA A 189 -11.34 21.11 -27.61
N GLU A 190 -11.28 19.86 -27.83
CA GLU A 190 -10.21 18.88 -27.69
C GLU A 190 -9.25 19.16 -26.52
N GLU A 191 -9.46 18.42 -25.45
CA GLU A 191 -8.41 18.11 -24.50
C GLU A 191 -8.35 16.59 -24.28
N ALA A 192 -7.45 15.98 -25.03
CA ALA A 192 -7.07 14.58 -24.85
C ALA A 192 -6.00 14.49 -23.75
N PRO A 193 -6.03 13.47 -22.89
CA PRO A 193 -4.92 13.21 -21.97
C PRO A 193 -3.79 12.48 -22.68
N VAL A 194 -2.62 13.03 -22.48
CA VAL A 194 -1.32 12.53 -22.93
C VAL A 194 -1.03 11.16 -22.35
N ALA A 195 -0.84 10.21 -23.24
CA ALA A 195 -0.27 8.91 -22.92
C ALA A 195 1.25 9.08 -22.75
N GLU A 196 1.74 8.85 -21.56
CA GLU A 196 3.16 8.80 -21.28
C GLU A 196 3.69 7.40 -21.60
N ALA A 197 4.57 7.39 -22.58
CA ALA A 197 5.25 6.22 -23.08
C ALA A 197 6.22 5.65 -22.03
N ALA A 198 6.09 4.35 -21.77
CA ALA A 198 7.07 3.56 -21.05
C ALA A 198 8.34 3.43 -21.91
N ALA A 199 9.44 3.93 -21.41
CA ALA A 199 10.77 3.62 -21.93
C ALA A 199 11.23 2.28 -21.34
N GLU A 200 11.35 1.28 -22.19
CA GLU A 200 12.11 0.05 -21.94
C GLU A 200 13.59 0.41 -21.92
N GLU A 201 14.22 0.29 -20.77
CA GLU A 201 15.65 0.13 -20.69
C GLU A 201 16.00 -1.36 -20.61
N THR A 202 16.47 -1.84 -21.74
CA THR A 202 17.18 -3.11 -21.86
C THR A 202 18.53 -2.97 -21.19
N VAL A 203 18.72 -3.67 -20.07
CA VAL A 203 20.05 -3.89 -19.53
C VAL A 203 20.59 -5.20 -20.08
N THR A 204 21.58 -5.05 -20.90
CA THR A 204 22.39 -6.09 -21.47
C THR A 204 23.13 -6.86 -20.39
N GLU A 205 22.96 -8.15 -20.47
CA GLU A 205 23.74 -9.20 -19.84
C GLU A 205 25.19 -9.12 -20.36
N GLU A 206 26.12 -8.89 -19.46
CA GLU A 206 27.55 -9.13 -19.74
C GLU A 206 28.07 -10.20 -18.79
N ALA A 207 28.24 -11.36 -19.40
CA ALA A 207 28.93 -12.52 -18.85
C ALA A 207 30.45 -12.28 -18.90
N ALA A 208 31.07 -12.50 -17.78
CA ALA A 208 32.51 -12.83 -17.72
C ALA A 208 32.62 -13.82 -16.55
N GLU A 209 32.66 -15.05 -16.79
CA GLU A 209 33.73 -15.94 -17.26
C GLU A 209 34.97 -15.90 -16.36
N GLU A 210 35.16 -17.11 -15.81
CA GLU A 210 36.42 -17.80 -15.48
C GLU A 210 37.33 -17.17 -14.41
N ALA A 211 38.00 -17.88 -13.59
CA ALA A 211 38.42 -19.29 -13.57
C ALA A 211 38.83 -19.70 -12.17
N PRO A 212 39.01 -21.01 -11.95
CA PRO A 212 39.50 -21.55 -10.68
C PRO A 212 41.04 -21.56 -10.68
N VAL A 213 41.61 -21.25 -9.57
CA VAL A 213 43.04 -21.62 -9.36
C VAL A 213 43.07 -22.63 -8.26
N ALA A 214 43.44 -23.77 -8.73
CA ALA A 214 43.83 -24.95 -8.03
C ALA A 214 45.11 -24.72 -7.22
N ASP A 215 45.22 -25.53 -6.14
CA ASP A 215 46.33 -26.41 -5.90
C ASP A 215 47.62 -25.80 -5.33
N ALA A 216 47.96 -26.32 -4.23
CA ALA A 216 49.26 -26.85 -3.83
C ALA A 216 49.22 -27.16 -2.33
N THR A 217 48.96 -28.42 -2.01
CA THR A 217 49.95 -29.46 -1.71
C THR A 217 50.90 -29.13 -0.57
N GLU A 218 50.81 -30.07 0.41
CA GLU A 218 51.92 -30.77 1.04
C GLU A 218 52.88 -29.89 1.88
N ASP A 219 53.25 -30.24 3.02
CA ASP A 219 53.85 -31.47 3.48
C ASP A 219 54.13 -31.38 4.99
N ALA A 220 53.85 -32.43 5.65
CA ALA A 220 54.72 -33.24 6.46
C ALA A 220 55.46 -32.64 7.67
N ALA A 221 55.31 -33.42 8.69
CA ALA A 221 56.32 -33.99 9.58
C ALA A 221 56.65 -33.24 10.87
N GLU A 222 56.38 -33.99 11.90
CA GLU A 222 57.30 -34.49 12.96
C GLU A 222 57.97 -33.42 13.84
N GLU A 223 57.61 -33.32 15.05
CA GLU A 223 58.28 -33.88 16.23
C GLU A 223 57.44 -33.63 17.49
#